data_675ab3c4b902dbafb1ed2abd25e8262c
#
_entry.id   675ab3c4b902dbafb1ed2abd25e8262c
#
_cell.length_a   1.000
_cell.length_b   1.000
_cell.length_c   1.000
_cell.angle_alpha   90.00
_cell.angle_beta   90.00
_cell.angle_gamma   90.00
#
_symmetry.space_group_name_H-M   'P 1'
#
loop_
_entity.id
_entity.type
_entity.pdbx_description
1 polymer ?
#
loop_
_entity_poly.entity_id
_entity_poly.type
_entity_poly.pdbx_seq_one_letter_code
_entity_poly.pdbx_strand_id
1 'polypeptide(L)'
;MMKMNSYKTLFLTACVGLSVVGCGGSSNNDKENPSKPPINNQSISVQAQVKSADGSLLKGVKVKVLGQQAVTDLNGLARLNVQVPASQTEVVVTYEADGFIQQSILVKKEELAQLAANLLAIKAIVAVEDIALEQVIKAPSLGAKITIPANAFVDPKGNLAQGQVHVEFSPWDIQSTDLNAMPANGFAVDAQGNRTQLISAGMITATFSDVKTGQKLQLAPSKTADIQMDLPLKSINNQEMKVGTEIPMWHFDESKGLWVEEGKGKVVASTESPTGLAVHATVSHFSTWNWDFKFEAAGSVFIQCISDNKKVPCNVVAKIKLADGSSLTKTSYIPEQGTTAYNMPSEGTILWQATDLTSTLIGEKTSLTTGSVTIDLGKPKTDNFVQCVLPNGSATPCTATLNQSYPFSLTQEGGKITTGINDDDGQLEWSAISPYIYESNQWVRYKGDLVTALVGDAKIVLSERELIDTNNIVSLNVVCTTTTSGTPTVVPDGNWELEPSLIGKPCSIKFETMNKDNQYVSMSFEVTYGKPMKIAIPKELFDGPEHGDFSRTVSAEMIINGVEQSGSTWIDTLSLPNPDEIIPIYIYQSSVQ
;
A
#
# COMPACT_ATOMS: atom_id res chain seq x y z
N MET A 1 -32.92 -55.14 -3.53
CA MET A 1 -34.03 -54.83 -4.45
C MET A 1 -34.52 -53.43 -4.09
N MET A 2 -34.08 -52.43 -4.84
CA MET A 2 -34.85 -51.23 -5.12
C MET A 2 -34.02 -50.29 -6.02
N LYS A 3 -34.67 -49.80 -7.01
CA LYS A 3 -34.25 -49.31 -8.30
C LYS A 3 -33.35 -48.05 -8.30
N MET A 4 -32.30 -48.09 -9.13
CA MET A 4 -31.60 -46.93 -9.67
C MET A 4 -32.56 -46.09 -10.54
N ASN A 5 -32.53 -44.77 -10.36
CA ASN A 5 -33.03 -43.81 -11.33
C ASN A 5 -31.90 -42.94 -11.85
N SER A 6 -31.65 -43.13 -13.14
CA SER A 6 -30.70 -42.39 -13.95
C SER A 6 -31.30 -41.05 -14.36
N TYR A 7 -30.58 -39.93 -14.16
CA TYR A 7 -30.90 -38.64 -14.79
C TYR A 7 -29.88 -38.33 -15.90
N LYS A 8 -30.42 -38.20 -17.10
CA LYS A 8 -29.71 -37.88 -18.34
C LYS A 8 -29.30 -36.39 -18.36
N THR A 9 -28.04 -36.17 -18.67
CA THR A 9 -27.44 -34.87 -19.00
C THR A 9 -27.95 -34.43 -20.37
N LEU A 10 -28.48 -33.21 -20.45
CA LEU A 10 -28.90 -32.57 -21.70
C LEU A 10 -27.83 -31.52 -22.10
N PHE A 11 -27.08 -31.82 -23.15
CA PHE A 11 -26.22 -30.86 -23.84
C PHE A 11 -27.07 -29.97 -24.74
N LEU A 12 -26.98 -28.65 -24.57
CA LEU A 12 -27.57 -27.70 -25.52
C LEU A 12 -26.47 -27.11 -26.38
N THR A 13 -26.45 -27.51 -27.64
CA THR A 13 -25.58 -26.97 -28.69
C THR A 13 -26.22 -25.69 -29.25
N ALA A 14 -25.51 -24.56 -29.18
CA ALA A 14 -25.96 -23.32 -29.81
C ALA A 14 -25.45 -23.23 -31.24
N CYS A 15 -26.36 -23.27 -32.21
CA CYS A 15 -26.08 -23.01 -33.63
C CYS A 15 -26.01 -21.51 -33.90
N VAL A 16 -24.93 -21.08 -34.57
CA VAL A 16 -24.77 -19.78 -35.19
C VAL A 16 -25.56 -19.74 -36.51
N GLY A 17 -26.53 -18.84 -36.60
CA GLY A 17 -27.27 -18.58 -37.84
C GLY A 17 -26.91 -17.18 -38.40
N LEU A 18 -26.27 -17.16 -39.58
CA LEU A 18 -26.15 -15.96 -40.41
C LEU A 18 -27.52 -15.66 -41.04
N SER A 19 -27.97 -14.41 -40.94
CA SER A 19 -29.14 -13.92 -41.65
C SER A 19 -28.76 -12.88 -42.69
N VAL A 20 -29.17 -13.16 -43.89
CA VAL A 20 -29.01 -12.36 -45.11
C VAL A 20 -30.06 -11.25 -45.16
N VAL A 21 -29.64 -10.09 -45.65
CA VAL A 21 -30.46 -8.90 -45.91
C VAL A 21 -31.45 -9.12 -47.03
N GLY A 22 -32.71 -8.76 -46.80
CA GLY A 22 -33.75 -8.63 -47.83
C GLY A 22 -34.55 -7.37 -47.63
N CYS A 23 -34.52 -6.47 -48.62
CA CYS A 23 -35.36 -5.26 -48.70
C CYS A 23 -36.75 -5.59 -49.20
N GLY A 24 -37.76 -4.91 -48.65
CA GLY A 24 -39.00 -4.63 -49.40
C GLY A 24 -40.30 -4.67 -48.58
N GLY A 25 -41.01 -3.52 -48.49
CA GLY A 25 -42.48 -3.50 -48.42
C GLY A 25 -43.09 -3.03 -47.11
N SER A 26 -43.59 -1.82 -47.18
CA SER A 26 -44.44 -1.06 -46.24
C SER A 26 -45.70 -1.82 -45.81
N SER A 27 -45.95 -1.90 -44.50
CA SER A 27 -47.30 -1.77 -43.91
C SER A 27 -47.19 -1.62 -42.37
N ASN A 28 -47.84 -0.59 -41.86
CA ASN A 28 -47.97 -0.26 -40.45
C ASN A 28 -48.59 -1.39 -39.64
N ASN A 29 -47.88 -1.89 -38.65
CA ASN A 29 -48.46 -2.46 -37.45
C ASN A 29 -47.40 -2.30 -36.34
N ASP A 30 -47.57 -1.27 -35.51
CA ASP A 30 -46.81 -1.06 -34.27
C ASP A 30 -47.10 -2.24 -33.33
N LYS A 31 -46.26 -3.28 -33.41
CA LYS A 31 -46.05 -4.18 -32.28
C LYS A 31 -44.92 -3.58 -31.45
N GLU A 32 -45.26 -2.96 -30.34
CA GLU A 32 -44.34 -2.59 -29.28
C GLU A 32 -43.45 -3.79 -29.00
N ASN A 33 -42.18 -3.63 -29.34
CA ASN A 33 -41.12 -4.53 -28.86
C ASN A 33 -41.12 -4.45 -27.34
N PRO A 34 -41.25 -5.54 -26.58
CA PRO A 34 -41.23 -5.48 -25.13
C PRO A 34 -39.94 -4.80 -24.70
N SER A 35 -40.05 -3.57 -24.24
CA SER A 35 -38.94 -2.79 -23.71
C SER A 35 -38.28 -3.66 -22.62
N LYS A 36 -36.99 -3.96 -22.82
CA LYS A 36 -36.17 -4.60 -21.79
C LYS A 36 -36.41 -3.83 -20.48
N PRO A 37 -36.82 -4.49 -19.38
CA PRO A 37 -37.12 -3.78 -18.14
C PRO A 37 -35.94 -2.88 -17.79
N PRO A 38 -36.16 -1.66 -17.33
CA PRO A 38 -35.07 -0.75 -16.99
C PRO A 38 -34.17 -1.45 -15.97
N ILE A 39 -32.88 -1.55 -16.29
CA ILE A 39 -31.89 -2.05 -15.34
C ILE A 39 -31.85 -1.03 -14.21
N ASN A 40 -32.48 -1.36 -13.11
CA ASN A 40 -32.52 -0.49 -11.92
C ASN A 40 -31.15 -0.59 -11.21
N ASN A 41 -30.20 0.26 -11.62
CA ASN A 41 -28.88 0.34 -10.99
C ASN A 41 -28.95 1.27 -9.78
N GLN A 42 -28.29 0.88 -8.69
CA GLN A 42 -28.08 1.73 -7.53
C GLN A 42 -26.74 2.46 -7.66
N SER A 43 -26.75 3.78 -7.56
CA SER A 43 -25.52 4.57 -7.48
C SER A 43 -24.97 4.51 -6.04
N ILE A 44 -23.72 4.09 -5.89
CA ILE A 44 -23.02 4.03 -4.60
C ILE A 44 -21.76 4.89 -4.70
N SER A 45 -21.59 5.82 -3.76
CA SER A 45 -20.34 6.54 -3.56
C SER A 45 -19.42 5.68 -2.69
N VAL A 46 -18.31 5.24 -3.25
CA VAL A 46 -17.32 4.36 -2.59
C VAL A 46 -16.17 5.22 -2.10
N GLN A 47 -15.79 5.05 -0.85
CA GLN A 47 -14.56 5.55 -0.28
C GLN A 47 -13.72 4.37 0.22
N ALA A 48 -12.49 4.25 -0.28
CA ALA A 48 -11.56 3.21 0.13
C ALA A 48 -10.31 3.82 0.76
N GLN A 49 -9.94 3.37 1.95
CA GLN A 49 -8.65 3.67 2.55
C GLN A 49 -7.71 2.50 2.38
N VAL A 50 -6.50 2.76 1.85
CA VAL A 50 -5.50 1.74 1.59
C VAL A 50 -4.21 2.06 2.35
N LYS A 51 -3.72 1.04 3.05
CA LYS A 51 -2.47 1.07 3.81
C LYS A 51 -1.53 -0.04 3.35
N SER A 52 -0.27 0.09 3.66
CA SER A 52 0.68 -1.03 3.66
C SER A 52 0.38 -1.98 4.84
N ALA A 53 0.89 -3.19 4.79
CA ALA A 53 0.78 -4.17 5.87
C ALA A 53 1.33 -3.67 7.21
N ASP A 54 2.30 -2.76 7.20
CA ASP A 54 2.88 -2.11 8.38
C ASP A 54 2.01 -0.96 8.95
N GLY A 55 0.94 -0.58 8.25
CA GLY A 55 0.01 0.47 8.64
C GLY A 55 0.25 1.83 7.98
N SER A 56 1.30 1.98 7.18
CA SER A 56 1.60 3.23 6.45
C SER A 56 0.55 3.51 5.39
N LEU A 57 0.13 4.76 5.23
CA LEU A 57 -0.83 5.18 4.21
C LEU A 57 -0.23 5.05 2.81
N LEU A 58 -0.97 4.47 1.86
CA LEU A 58 -0.49 4.26 0.50
C LEU A 58 -1.15 5.23 -0.48
N LYS A 59 -0.33 6.15 -1.03
CA LYS A 59 -0.67 6.98 -2.19
C LYS A 59 -0.48 6.20 -3.49
N GLY A 60 -1.29 6.50 -4.50
CA GLY A 60 -1.08 5.99 -5.85
C GLY A 60 -1.68 4.61 -6.11
N VAL A 61 -2.38 4.03 -5.14
CA VAL A 61 -3.07 2.75 -5.31
C VAL A 61 -4.27 2.93 -6.23
N LYS A 62 -4.37 2.14 -7.28
CA LYS A 62 -5.54 2.07 -8.16
C LYS A 62 -6.60 1.17 -7.52
N VAL A 63 -7.72 1.76 -7.15
CA VAL A 63 -8.91 1.05 -6.64
C VAL A 63 -9.90 0.87 -7.78
N LYS A 64 -10.23 -0.37 -8.11
CA LYS A 64 -11.11 -0.73 -9.24
C LYS A 64 -12.37 -1.43 -8.73
N VAL A 65 -13.53 -0.96 -9.19
CA VAL A 65 -14.86 -1.49 -8.83
C VAL A 65 -15.78 -1.43 -10.05
N LEU A 66 -16.30 -2.55 -10.51
CA LEU A 66 -17.26 -2.62 -11.63
C LEU A 66 -16.82 -1.81 -12.88
N GLY A 67 -15.54 -1.88 -13.24
CA GLY A 67 -14.99 -1.16 -14.38
C GLY A 67 -14.70 0.33 -14.16
N GLN A 68 -15.07 0.89 -13.02
CA GLN A 68 -14.67 2.23 -12.58
C GLN A 68 -13.38 2.15 -11.77
N GLN A 69 -12.59 3.23 -11.77
CA GLN A 69 -11.36 3.28 -10.99
C GLN A 69 -11.11 4.67 -10.41
N ALA A 70 -10.42 4.70 -9.28
CA ALA A 70 -9.85 5.89 -8.66
C ALA A 70 -8.46 5.58 -8.10
N VAL A 71 -7.68 6.62 -7.81
CA VAL A 71 -6.33 6.49 -7.27
C VAL A 71 -6.30 7.10 -5.87
N THR A 72 -5.62 6.45 -4.93
CA THR A 72 -5.50 6.97 -3.56
C THR A 72 -4.64 8.23 -3.50
N ASP A 73 -5.09 9.17 -2.70
CA ASP A 73 -4.38 10.40 -2.35
C ASP A 73 -3.28 10.16 -1.28
N LEU A 74 -2.67 11.23 -0.77
CA LEU A 74 -1.66 11.19 0.29
C LEU A 74 -2.16 10.56 1.61
N ASN A 75 -3.47 10.57 1.83
CA ASN A 75 -4.10 9.96 3.00
C ASN A 75 -4.51 8.50 2.73
N GLY A 76 -4.03 7.90 1.65
CA GLY A 76 -4.42 6.56 1.24
C GLY A 76 -5.89 6.45 0.84
N LEU A 77 -6.58 7.56 0.51
CA LEU A 77 -8.02 7.59 0.23
C LEU A 77 -8.30 7.68 -1.27
N ALA A 78 -9.09 6.74 -1.79
CA ALA A 78 -9.69 6.80 -3.11
C ALA A 78 -11.21 7.00 -3.00
N ARG A 79 -11.79 7.80 -3.90
CA ARG A 79 -13.22 8.06 -3.98
C ARG A 79 -13.71 7.87 -5.40
N LEU A 80 -14.76 7.08 -5.58
CA LEU A 80 -15.38 6.83 -6.88
C LEU A 80 -16.88 6.55 -6.74
N ASN A 81 -17.63 6.79 -7.81
CA ASN A 81 -19.05 6.47 -7.88
C ASN A 81 -19.26 5.27 -8.81
N VAL A 82 -19.97 4.27 -8.34
CA VAL A 82 -20.25 3.04 -9.11
C VAL A 82 -21.75 2.80 -9.27
N GLN A 83 -22.12 2.18 -10.39
CA GLN A 83 -23.50 1.77 -10.67
C GLN A 83 -23.60 0.25 -10.42
N VAL A 84 -24.22 -0.15 -9.33
CA VAL A 84 -24.37 -1.55 -8.97
C VAL A 84 -25.76 -2.06 -9.38
N PRO A 85 -25.84 -3.10 -10.22
CA PRO A 85 -27.13 -3.70 -10.59
C PRO A 85 -27.93 -4.11 -9.35
N ALA A 86 -29.25 -3.94 -9.38
CA ALA A 86 -30.13 -4.28 -8.27
C ALA A 86 -30.03 -5.75 -7.84
N SER A 87 -29.81 -6.63 -8.81
CA SER A 87 -29.66 -8.08 -8.61
C SER A 87 -28.29 -8.51 -8.07
N GLN A 88 -27.30 -7.62 -8.08
CA GLN A 88 -25.96 -7.93 -7.62
C GLN A 88 -25.84 -7.66 -6.12
N THR A 89 -25.50 -8.69 -5.35
CA THR A 89 -25.40 -8.64 -3.88
C THR A 89 -23.97 -8.52 -3.40
N GLU A 90 -23.00 -8.93 -4.23
CA GLU A 90 -21.56 -8.91 -3.91
C GLU A 90 -20.78 -8.34 -5.10
N VAL A 91 -19.70 -7.62 -4.81
CA VAL A 91 -18.86 -6.95 -5.80
C VAL A 91 -17.39 -7.21 -5.48
N VAL A 92 -16.59 -7.53 -6.49
CA VAL A 92 -15.13 -7.62 -6.33
C VAL A 92 -14.52 -6.22 -6.45
N VAL A 93 -13.73 -5.86 -5.45
CA VAL A 93 -12.92 -4.64 -5.41
C VAL A 93 -11.46 -5.03 -5.54
N THR A 94 -10.74 -4.43 -6.48
CA THR A 94 -9.31 -4.71 -6.73
C THR A 94 -8.46 -3.50 -6.37
N TYR A 95 -7.32 -3.75 -5.74
CA TYR A 95 -6.33 -2.78 -5.32
C TYR A 95 -4.98 -3.10 -5.97
N GLU A 96 -4.43 -2.17 -6.74
CA GLU A 96 -3.16 -2.33 -7.47
C GLU A 96 -2.24 -1.15 -7.19
N ALA A 97 -0.99 -1.43 -6.84
CA ALA A 97 0.07 -0.43 -6.70
C ALA A 97 1.41 -1.03 -7.14
N ASP A 98 2.26 -0.19 -7.73
CA ASP A 98 3.61 -0.60 -8.12
C ASP A 98 4.42 -0.98 -6.87
N GLY A 99 5.13 -2.10 -6.92
CA GLY A 99 5.90 -2.63 -5.80
C GLY A 99 5.08 -3.35 -4.72
N PHE A 100 3.77 -3.53 -4.91
CA PHE A 100 2.89 -4.24 -4.00
C PHE A 100 2.19 -5.41 -4.67
N ILE A 101 1.88 -6.43 -3.88
CA ILE A 101 1.06 -7.55 -4.31
C ILE A 101 -0.37 -7.05 -4.53
N GLN A 102 -0.92 -7.29 -5.72
CA GLN A 102 -2.31 -6.98 -6.03
C GLN A 102 -3.25 -7.69 -5.06
N GLN A 103 -4.26 -6.98 -4.57
CA GLN A 103 -5.35 -7.56 -3.79
C GLN A 103 -6.70 -7.42 -4.47
N SER A 104 -7.55 -8.42 -4.27
CA SER A 104 -8.97 -8.37 -4.62
C SER A 104 -9.79 -8.83 -3.41
N ILE A 105 -10.94 -8.20 -3.17
CA ILE A 105 -11.79 -8.53 -2.03
C ILE A 105 -13.24 -8.62 -2.53
N LEU A 106 -13.93 -9.71 -2.22
CA LEU A 106 -15.36 -9.84 -2.43
C LEU A 106 -16.10 -9.12 -1.31
N VAL A 107 -16.82 -8.07 -1.65
CA VAL A 107 -17.50 -7.17 -0.71
C VAL A 107 -19.00 -7.25 -0.93
N LYS A 108 -19.79 -7.29 0.12
CA LYS A 108 -21.24 -7.16 0.02
C LYS A 108 -21.62 -5.75 -0.43
N LYS A 109 -22.69 -5.65 -1.22
CA LYS A 109 -23.17 -4.38 -1.75
C LYS A 109 -23.42 -3.32 -0.69
N GLU A 110 -23.98 -3.71 0.45
CA GLU A 110 -24.25 -2.83 1.59
C GLU A 110 -22.98 -2.30 2.29
N GLU A 111 -21.86 -2.99 2.14
CA GLU A 111 -20.57 -2.63 2.74
C GLU A 111 -19.69 -1.82 1.76
N LEU A 112 -20.11 -1.67 0.50
CA LEU A 112 -19.30 -1.09 -0.58
C LEU A 112 -18.99 0.41 -0.38
N ALA A 113 -19.81 1.13 0.36
CA ALA A 113 -19.67 2.59 0.53
C ALA A 113 -18.37 2.99 1.26
N GLN A 114 -17.89 2.15 2.18
CA GLN A 114 -16.69 2.41 2.96
C GLN A 114 -15.83 1.15 3.04
N LEU A 115 -14.60 1.24 2.58
CA LEU A 115 -13.69 0.11 2.44
C LEU A 115 -12.35 0.40 3.11
N ALA A 116 -11.74 -0.64 3.68
CA ALA A 116 -10.38 -0.62 4.19
C ALA A 116 -9.61 -1.81 3.64
N ALA A 117 -8.39 -1.60 3.15
CA ALA A 117 -7.52 -2.65 2.66
C ALA A 117 -6.05 -2.38 3.04
N ASN A 118 -5.30 -3.46 3.21
CA ASN A 118 -3.85 -3.39 3.39
C ASN A 118 -3.17 -4.15 2.26
N LEU A 119 -2.05 -3.65 1.74
CA LEU A 119 -1.25 -4.29 0.71
C LEU A 119 0.10 -4.73 1.26
N LEU A 120 0.60 -5.88 0.82
CA LEU A 120 1.95 -6.34 1.12
C LEU A 120 2.90 -5.90 0.01
N ALA A 121 4.02 -5.29 0.39
CA ALA A 121 5.09 -4.98 -0.55
C ALA A 121 5.73 -6.25 -1.12
N ILE A 122 6.09 -6.23 -2.39
CA ILE A 122 6.83 -7.31 -3.04
C ILE A 122 8.21 -7.42 -2.37
N LYS A 123 8.55 -8.63 -1.89
CA LYS A 123 9.77 -8.83 -1.09
C LYS A 123 11.02 -9.10 -1.91
N ALA A 124 10.87 -9.71 -3.08
CA ALA A 124 11.99 -9.99 -3.96
C ALA A 124 11.57 -9.95 -5.43
N ILE A 125 12.46 -9.45 -6.27
CA ILE A 125 12.37 -9.52 -7.73
C ILE A 125 13.63 -10.21 -8.22
N VAL A 126 13.47 -11.32 -8.93
CA VAL A 126 14.56 -12.14 -9.46
C VAL A 126 14.43 -12.23 -10.98
N ALA A 127 15.52 -12.05 -11.70
CA ALA A 127 15.56 -12.30 -13.13
C ALA A 127 15.99 -13.77 -13.38
N VAL A 128 15.21 -14.48 -14.18
CA VAL A 128 15.55 -15.81 -14.70
C VAL A 128 16.09 -15.62 -16.11
N GLU A 129 17.39 -15.87 -16.26
CA GLU A 129 18.10 -15.61 -17.52
C GLU A 129 17.87 -16.74 -18.57
N ASP A 130 17.81 -17.98 -18.11
CA ASP A 130 17.66 -19.16 -18.98
C ASP A 130 16.49 -20.04 -18.55
N ILE A 131 15.36 -19.83 -19.20
CA ILE A 131 14.14 -20.60 -18.96
C ILE A 131 14.16 -22.01 -19.58
N ALA A 132 15.18 -22.33 -20.39
CA ALA A 132 15.36 -23.67 -20.97
C ALA A 132 15.93 -24.67 -19.96
N LEU A 133 16.37 -24.19 -18.79
CA LEU A 133 16.86 -25.03 -17.70
C LEU A 133 15.86 -25.02 -16.54
N GLU A 134 15.95 -26.05 -15.69
CA GLU A 134 15.26 -26.04 -14.41
C GLU A 134 15.79 -24.89 -13.54
N GLN A 135 14.90 -24.16 -12.90
CA GLN A 135 15.22 -23.03 -12.06
C GLN A 135 14.81 -23.27 -10.62
N VAL A 136 15.70 -22.95 -9.68
CA VAL A 136 15.38 -22.90 -8.25
C VAL A 136 15.48 -21.46 -7.78
N ILE A 137 14.33 -20.86 -7.53
CA ILE A 137 14.23 -19.47 -7.06
C ILE A 137 14.04 -19.51 -5.55
N LYS A 138 14.94 -18.87 -4.81
CA LYS A 138 14.90 -18.78 -3.35
C LYS A 138 14.50 -17.37 -2.94
N ALA A 139 13.61 -17.28 -1.97
CA ALA A 139 13.29 -16.01 -1.33
C ALA A 139 14.36 -15.68 -0.25
N PRO A 140 14.47 -14.41 0.13
CA PRO A 140 15.43 -13.97 1.14
C PRO A 140 15.08 -14.45 2.57
N SER A 141 13.87 -14.96 2.79
CA SER A 141 13.37 -15.32 4.12
C SER A 141 12.48 -16.58 4.11
N LEU A 142 12.23 -17.13 5.29
CA LEU A 142 11.30 -18.23 5.56
C LEU A 142 11.61 -19.53 4.81
N GLY A 143 12.87 -19.74 4.39
CA GLY A 143 13.26 -20.93 3.63
C GLY A 143 12.44 -21.17 2.36
N ALA A 144 11.75 -20.13 1.88
CA ALA A 144 10.83 -20.26 0.78
C ALA A 144 11.56 -20.41 -0.56
N LYS A 145 11.14 -21.36 -1.36
CA LYS A 145 11.69 -21.63 -2.69
C LYS A 145 10.64 -22.15 -3.65
N ILE A 146 10.88 -21.88 -4.93
CA ILE A 146 10.10 -22.41 -6.05
C ILE A 146 11.07 -23.14 -6.97
N THR A 147 10.77 -24.39 -7.31
CA THR A 147 11.48 -25.16 -8.34
C THR A 147 10.60 -25.23 -9.58
N ILE A 148 11.09 -24.69 -10.69
CA ILE A 148 10.35 -24.58 -11.95
C ILE A 148 11.07 -25.40 -13.01
N PRO A 149 10.40 -26.36 -13.67
CA PRO A 149 11.04 -27.18 -14.68
C PRO A 149 11.39 -26.37 -15.94
N ALA A 150 12.31 -26.89 -16.72
CA ALA A 150 12.71 -26.31 -18.01
C ALA A 150 11.52 -26.08 -18.94
N ASN A 151 11.52 -24.95 -19.67
CA ASN A 151 10.49 -24.57 -20.65
C ASN A 151 9.06 -24.59 -20.07
N ALA A 152 8.90 -24.07 -18.86
CA ALA A 152 7.64 -24.15 -18.13
C ALA A 152 6.71 -22.95 -18.36
N PHE A 153 7.16 -21.86 -18.97
CA PHE A 153 6.38 -20.64 -19.06
C PHE A 153 5.67 -20.47 -20.39
N VAL A 154 4.40 -20.05 -20.32
CA VAL A 154 3.60 -19.65 -21.49
C VAL A 154 2.97 -18.29 -21.29
N ASP A 155 2.74 -17.59 -22.41
CA ASP A 155 1.95 -16.37 -22.46
C ASP A 155 0.43 -16.68 -22.33
N PRO A 156 -0.47 -15.69 -22.18
CA PRO A 156 -1.91 -15.90 -22.11
C PRO A 156 -2.53 -16.54 -23.36
N LYS A 157 -1.78 -16.62 -24.48
CA LYS A 157 -2.21 -17.30 -25.71
C LYS A 157 -1.73 -18.76 -25.76
N GLY A 158 -0.96 -19.20 -24.76
CA GLY A 158 -0.39 -20.56 -24.70
C GLY A 158 0.93 -20.73 -25.46
N ASN A 159 1.54 -19.65 -25.96
CA ASN A 159 2.85 -19.74 -26.62
C ASN A 159 3.95 -19.82 -25.55
N LEU A 160 4.97 -20.65 -25.79
CA LEU A 160 6.14 -20.71 -24.92
C LEU A 160 6.84 -19.35 -24.85
N ALA A 161 7.14 -18.92 -23.64
CA ALA A 161 7.91 -17.70 -23.40
C ALA A 161 9.29 -17.78 -24.05
N GLN A 162 9.79 -16.65 -24.49
CA GLN A 162 11.09 -16.52 -25.13
C GLN A 162 11.90 -15.46 -24.41
N GLY A 163 13.06 -15.81 -23.87
CA GLY A 163 13.95 -14.87 -23.21
C GLY A 163 13.83 -14.86 -21.69
N GLN A 164 14.20 -13.73 -21.08
CA GLN A 164 14.26 -13.57 -19.63
C GLN A 164 12.87 -13.42 -19.00
N VAL A 165 12.71 -13.98 -17.80
CA VAL A 165 11.49 -13.88 -17.00
C VAL A 165 11.78 -13.16 -15.70
N HIS A 166 11.02 -12.11 -15.40
CA HIS A 166 10.96 -11.50 -14.08
C HIS A 166 10.06 -12.33 -13.17
N VAL A 167 10.56 -12.59 -11.98
CA VAL A 167 9.85 -13.31 -10.92
C VAL A 167 9.71 -12.38 -9.72
N GLU A 168 8.51 -11.96 -9.43
CA GLU A 168 8.18 -11.33 -8.16
C GLU A 168 7.84 -12.44 -7.17
N PHE A 169 8.62 -12.56 -6.09
CA PHE A 169 8.49 -13.66 -5.14
C PHE A 169 8.42 -13.15 -3.71
N SER A 170 7.31 -13.43 -3.04
CA SER A 170 7.03 -12.94 -1.69
C SER A 170 6.49 -14.06 -0.82
N PRO A 171 7.32 -14.64 0.07
CA PRO A 171 6.82 -15.43 1.19
C PRO A 171 6.22 -14.49 2.24
N TRP A 172 5.11 -14.90 2.83
CA TRP A 172 4.41 -14.13 3.87
C TRP A 172 4.81 -14.64 5.25
N ASP A 173 5.30 -13.74 6.07
CA ASP A 173 5.53 -14.07 7.48
C ASP A 173 4.23 -13.94 8.27
N ILE A 174 3.59 -15.07 8.52
CA ILE A 174 2.31 -15.12 9.23
C ILE A 174 2.40 -14.72 10.71
N GLN A 175 3.61 -14.54 11.24
CA GLN A 175 3.84 -14.07 12.61
C GLN A 175 4.16 -12.56 12.66
N SER A 176 4.27 -11.91 11.51
CA SER A 176 4.55 -10.47 11.38
C SER A 176 3.32 -9.65 10.96
N THR A 177 3.56 -8.38 10.65
CA THR A 177 2.54 -7.49 10.08
C THR A 177 2.12 -7.88 8.66
N ASP A 178 2.84 -8.76 7.97
CA ASP A 178 2.43 -9.25 6.64
C ASP A 178 0.99 -9.77 6.64
N LEU A 179 0.61 -10.46 7.73
CA LEU A 179 -0.73 -11.03 7.87
C LEU A 179 -1.84 -9.97 7.90
N ASN A 180 -1.52 -8.69 8.19
CA ASN A 180 -2.49 -7.59 8.11
C ASN A 180 -3.01 -7.38 6.68
N ALA A 181 -2.23 -7.80 5.68
CA ALA A 181 -2.59 -7.74 4.26
C ALA A 181 -3.15 -9.07 3.74
N MET A 182 -3.58 -9.99 4.60
CA MET A 182 -4.11 -11.28 4.17
C MET A 182 -5.24 -11.12 3.14
N PRO A 183 -5.10 -11.70 1.93
CA PRO A 183 -6.10 -11.56 0.89
C PRO A 183 -7.48 -12.02 1.34
N ALA A 184 -8.51 -11.25 0.99
CA ALA A 184 -9.91 -11.48 1.35
C ALA A 184 -10.16 -11.74 2.85
N ASN A 185 -9.29 -11.25 3.76
CA ASN A 185 -9.40 -11.51 5.20
C ASN A 185 -9.52 -13.02 5.55
N GLY A 186 -8.91 -13.89 4.74
CA GLY A 186 -9.01 -15.35 4.91
C GLY A 186 -10.35 -15.95 4.49
N PHE A 187 -11.19 -15.22 3.76
CA PHE A 187 -12.49 -15.74 3.28
C PHE A 187 -12.29 -16.69 2.11
N ALA A 188 -12.88 -17.88 2.19
CA ALA A 188 -12.62 -18.97 1.26
C ALA A 188 -13.88 -19.75 0.86
N VAL A 189 -13.75 -20.51 -0.23
CA VAL A 189 -14.74 -21.51 -0.67
C VAL A 189 -14.02 -22.85 -0.83
N ASP A 190 -14.55 -23.87 -0.14
CA ASP A 190 -13.97 -25.21 -0.19
C ASP A 190 -14.34 -25.96 -1.49
N ALA A 191 -13.71 -27.12 -1.69
CA ALA A 191 -13.93 -27.97 -2.86
C ALA A 191 -15.38 -28.41 -3.05
N GLN A 192 -16.22 -28.31 -2.01
CA GLN A 192 -17.66 -28.61 -2.06
C GLN A 192 -18.51 -27.35 -2.30
N GLY A 193 -17.90 -26.17 -2.41
CA GLY A 193 -18.57 -24.90 -2.62
C GLY A 193 -19.05 -24.22 -1.32
N ASN A 194 -18.66 -24.72 -0.14
CA ASN A 194 -19.04 -24.11 1.12
C ASN A 194 -18.11 -22.94 1.46
N ARG A 195 -18.70 -21.85 1.94
CA ARG A 195 -17.96 -20.69 2.46
C ARG A 195 -17.32 -21.03 3.81
N THR A 196 -16.07 -20.65 4.00
CA THR A 196 -15.29 -20.92 5.20
C THR A 196 -14.31 -19.79 5.50
N GLN A 197 -13.60 -19.91 6.62
CA GLN A 197 -12.52 -19.01 7.03
C GLN A 197 -11.26 -19.84 7.26
N LEU A 198 -10.11 -19.21 7.01
CA LEU A 198 -8.81 -19.86 7.03
C LEU A 198 -7.91 -19.34 8.14
N ILE A 199 -7.15 -20.26 8.74
CA ILE A 199 -5.99 -19.98 9.59
C ILE A 199 -4.75 -20.47 8.85
N SER A 200 -3.81 -19.55 8.59
CA SER A 200 -2.66 -19.81 7.76
C SER A 200 -1.54 -20.55 8.49
N ALA A 201 -0.96 -21.53 7.80
CA ALA A 201 0.31 -22.14 8.13
C ALA A 201 1.48 -21.51 7.37
N GLY A 202 1.20 -20.77 6.30
CA GLY A 202 2.19 -20.08 5.49
C GLY A 202 1.64 -19.77 4.09
N MET A 203 2.08 -18.65 3.53
CA MET A 203 1.67 -18.17 2.21
C MET A 203 2.86 -17.83 1.33
N ILE A 204 2.71 -18.04 0.03
CA ILE A 204 3.68 -17.66 -1.00
C ILE A 204 2.93 -16.98 -2.14
N THR A 205 3.37 -15.80 -2.52
CA THR A 205 2.96 -15.16 -3.78
C THR A 205 4.10 -15.23 -4.77
N ALA A 206 3.80 -15.69 -5.99
CA ALA A 206 4.73 -15.64 -7.11
C ALA A 206 4.02 -15.16 -8.37
N THR A 207 4.60 -14.13 -9.00
CA THR A 207 4.13 -13.58 -10.28
C THR A 207 5.28 -13.64 -11.27
N PHE A 208 4.99 -14.04 -12.49
CA PHE A 208 5.95 -14.17 -13.56
C PHE A 208 5.57 -13.24 -14.70
N SER A 209 6.55 -12.54 -15.25
CA SER A 209 6.36 -11.67 -16.40
C SER A 209 7.54 -11.74 -17.36
N ASP A 210 7.26 -11.59 -18.64
CA ASP A 210 8.28 -11.44 -19.67
C ASP A 210 8.99 -10.08 -19.50
N VAL A 211 10.32 -10.07 -19.43
CA VAL A 211 11.12 -8.86 -19.16
C VAL A 211 10.93 -7.79 -20.23
N LYS A 212 10.76 -8.19 -21.49
CA LYS A 212 10.68 -7.22 -22.61
C LYS A 212 9.31 -6.59 -22.76
N THR A 213 8.27 -7.38 -22.51
CA THR A 213 6.89 -6.98 -22.78
C THR A 213 6.10 -6.63 -21.52
N GLY A 214 6.59 -7.05 -20.34
CA GLY A 214 5.85 -6.97 -19.07
C GLY A 214 4.63 -7.88 -19.00
N GLN A 215 4.44 -8.76 -20.00
CA GLN A 215 3.28 -9.64 -20.06
C GLN A 215 3.35 -10.72 -18.98
N LYS A 216 2.26 -10.89 -18.21
CA LYS A 216 2.14 -11.98 -17.22
C LYS A 216 2.26 -13.34 -17.91
N LEU A 217 3.01 -14.25 -17.27
CA LEU A 217 3.24 -15.60 -17.70
C LEU A 217 2.64 -16.59 -16.69
N GLN A 218 2.32 -17.80 -17.19
CA GLN A 218 1.83 -18.92 -16.39
C GLN A 218 2.59 -20.20 -16.72
N LEU A 219 2.38 -21.27 -15.93
CA LEU A 219 2.89 -22.58 -16.27
C LEU A 219 2.21 -23.11 -17.54
N ALA A 220 3.01 -23.72 -18.40
CA ALA A 220 2.48 -24.43 -19.58
C ALA A 220 1.57 -25.58 -19.13
N PRO A 221 0.51 -25.89 -19.88
CA PRO A 221 -0.30 -27.09 -19.65
C PRO A 221 0.61 -28.32 -19.49
N SER A 222 0.31 -29.19 -18.54
CA SER A 222 1.12 -30.37 -18.18
C SER A 222 2.47 -30.11 -17.48
N LYS A 223 2.84 -28.85 -17.20
CA LYS A 223 3.97 -28.52 -16.34
C LYS A 223 3.49 -28.20 -14.93
N THR A 224 4.29 -28.57 -13.98
CA THR A 224 4.08 -28.25 -12.56
C THR A 224 5.34 -27.67 -11.97
N ALA A 225 5.21 -26.87 -10.92
CA ALA A 225 6.32 -26.36 -10.13
C ALA A 225 6.18 -26.85 -8.69
N ASP A 226 7.33 -27.04 -8.03
CA ASP A 226 7.35 -27.37 -6.61
C ASP A 226 7.55 -26.09 -5.81
N ILE A 227 6.74 -25.92 -4.77
CA ILE A 227 6.84 -24.81 -3.83
C ILE A 227 7.10 -25.36 -2.43
N GLN A 228 7.97 -24.68 -1.69
CA GLN A 228 8.31 -25.05 -0.32
C GLN A 228 8.50 -23.79 0.53
N MET A 229 8.14 -23.88 1.82
CA MET A 229 8.34 -22.83 2.80
C MET A 229 8.50 -23.45 4.19
N ASP A 230 9.33 -22.82 5.04
CA ASP A 230 9.45 -23.23 6.43
C ASP A 230 8.16 -23.02 7.21
N LEU A 231 7.82 -23.97 8.07
CA LEU A 231 6.70 -23.80 8.98
C LEU A 231 7.16 -23.03 10.24
N PRO A 232 6.56 -21.87 10.54
CA PRO A 232 6.97 -21.07 11.69
C PRO A 232 6.50 -21.63 13.03
N LEU A 233 5.50 -22.52 13.03
CA LEU A 233 4.86 -23.08 14.23
C LEU A 233 4.81 -24.61 14.16
N LYS A 234 4.95 -25.25 15.33
CA LYS A 234 4.79 -26.72 15.49
C LYS A 234 3.34 -27.15 15.75
N SER A 235 2.44 -26.21 15.98
CA SER A 235 1.00 -26.41 16.08
C SER A 235 0.28 -25.30 15.35
N ILE A 236 -0.73 -25.64 14.56
CA ILE A 236 -1.52 -24.68 13.79
C ILE A 236 -2.98 -25.12 13.84
N ASN A 237 -3.86 -24.20 14.22
CA ASN A 237 -5.28 -24.48 14.46
C ASN A 237 -5.48 -25.66 15.46
N ASN A 238 -4.67 -25.68 16.53
CA ASN A 238 -4.62 -26.75 17.55
C ASN A 238 -4.24 -28.14 17.01
N GLN A 239 -3.63 -28.22 15.81
CA GLN A 239 -3.14 -29.45 15.21
C GLN A 239 -1.61 -29.48 15.22
N GLU A 240 -1.03 -30.54 15.79
CA GLU A 240 0.42 -30.71 15.81
C GLU A 240 0.96 -31.02 14.40
N MET A 241 1.96 -30.25 13.96
CA MET A 241 2.64 -30.44 12.69
C MET A 241 3.77 -31.47 12.84
N LYS A 242 3.72 -32.53 12.04
CA LYS A 242 4.71 -33.62 11.97
C LYS A 242 5.05 -33.92 10.53
N VAL A 243 6.25 -34.44 10.28
CA VAL A 243 6.62 -34.95 8.96
C VAL A 243 5.55 -35.93 8.48
N GLY A 244 5.02 -35.67 7.28
CA GLY A 244 3.94 -36.42 6.67
C GLY A 244 2.54 -35.85 6.89
N THR A 245 2.34 -34.88 7.78
CA THR A 245 1.05 -34.17 7.91
C THR A 245 0.67 -33.52 6.60
N GLU A 246 -0.57 -33.73 6.15
CA GLU A 246 -1.14 -33.04 5.01
C GLU A 246 -1.85 -31.77 5.45
N ILE A 247 -1.60 -30.65 4.78
CA ILE A 247 -2.25 -29.37 4.99
C ILE A 247 -3.02 -29.01 3.72
N PRO A 248 -4.33 -28.71 3.80
CA PRO A 248 -5.09 -28.25 2.64
C PRO A 248 -4.44 -27.03 2.00
N MET A 249 -4.48 -26.95 0.68
CA MET A 249 -3.96 -25.82 -0.07
C MET A 249 -5.09 -25.00 -0.68
N TRP A 250 -4.82 -23.72 -0.79
CA TRP A 250 -5.75 -22.74 -1.31
C TRP A 250 -5.00 -21.80 -2.24
N HIS A 251 -5.54 -21.59 -3.42
CA HIS A 251 -5.06 -20.53 -4.29
C HIS A 251 -5.98 -19.31 -4.18
N PHE A 252 -5.41 -18.12 -4.32
CA PHE A 252 -6.21 -16.90 -4.34
C PHE A 252 -6.74 -16.65 -5.75
N ASP A 253 -8.06 -16.65 -5.92
CA ASP A 253 -8.74 -16.31 -7.17
C ASP A 253 -9.01 -14.79 -7.19
N GLU A 254 -8.14 -14.03 -7.85
CA GLU A 254 -8.25 -12.58 -7.96
C GLU A 254 -9.56 -12.13 -8.61
N SER A 255 -10.11 -12.92 -9.52
CA SER A 255 -11.36 -12.61 -10.22
C SER A 255 -12.58 -12.75 -9.33
N LYS A 256 -12.51 -13.62 -8.33
CA LYS A 256 -13.57 -13.83 -7.34
C LYS A 256 -13.33 -13.08 -6.03
N GLY A 257 -12.10 -12.62 -5.78
CA GLY A 257 -11.72 -11.95 -4.53
C GLY A 257 -11.83 -12.84 -3.31
N LEU A 258 -11.51 -14.13 -3.43
CA LEU A 258 -11.56 -15.12 -2.35
C LEU A 258 -10.59 -16.29 -2.60
N TRP A 259 -10.34 -17.07 -1.55
CA TRP A 259 -9.55 -18.28 -1.62
C TRP A 259 -10.38 -19.47 -2.10
N VAL A 260 -9.77 -20.32 -2.93
CA VAL A 260 -10.39 -21.55 -3.46
C VAL A 260 -9.52 -22.75 -3.10
N GLU A 261 -10.12 -23.78 -2.51
CA GLU A 261 -9.41 -25.00 -2.13
C GLU A 261 -8.93 -25.77 -3.36
N GLU A 262 -7.62 -26.02 -3.41
CA GLU A 262 -7.00 -26.78 -4.50
C GLU A 262 -5.78 -27.59 -4.01
N GLY A 263 -5.95 -28.89 -3.84
CA GLY A 263 -4.86 -29.78 -3.50
C GLY A 263 -4.45 -29.77 -2.03
N LYS A 264 -3.25 -30.25 -1.77
CA LYS A 264 -2.68 -30.36 -0.42
C LYS A 264 -1.17 -30.20 -0.46
N GLY A 265 -0.61 -29.56 0.56
CA GLY A 265 0.82 -29.61 0.87
C GLY A 265 1.12 -30.73 1.88
N LYS A 266 2.37 -31.12 1.94
CA LYS A 266 2.86 -32.13 2.87
C LYS A 266 3.98 -31.56 3.72
N VAL A 267 3.91 -31.77 5.02
CA VAL A 267 4.98 -31.40 5.95
C VAL A 267 6.17 -32.30 5.74
N VAL A 268 7.34 -31.72 5.57
CA VAL A 268 8.63 -32.38 5.38
C VAL A 268 9.63 -31.90 6.44
N ALA A 269 10.69 -32.69 6.68
CA ALA A 269 11.78 -32.25 7.53
C ALA A 269 12.58 -31.13 6.85
N SER A 270 12.99 -30.11 7.61
CA SER A 270 13.86 -29.03 7.15
C SER A 270 14.94 -28.77 8.19
N THR A 271 16.18 -28.79 7.77
CA THR A 271 17.33 -28.45 8.65
C THR A 271 17.55 -26.95 8.78
N GLU A 272 16.95 -26.17 7.90
CA GLU A 272 17.06 -24.70 7.85
C GLU A 272 15.96 -24.03 8.67
N SER A 273 14.83 -24.71 8.88
CA SER A 273 13.68 -24.17 9.62
C SER A 273 13.93 -24.17 11.14
N PRO A 274 13.56 -23.09 11.85
CA PRO A 274 13.62 -23.04 13.31
C PRO A 274 12.78 -24.13 14.01
N THR A 275 11.70 -24.58 13.37
CA THR A 275 10.85 -25.67 13.88
C THR A 275 11.32 -27.05 13.51
N GLY A 276 12.28 -27.17 12.58
CA GLY A 276 12.71 -28.42 11.96
C GLY A 276 11.76 -28.91 10.86
N LEU A 277 10.75 -28.11 10.48
CA LEU A 277 9.68 -28.48 9.56
C LEU A 277 9.52 -27.46 8.44
N ALA A 278 9.20 -27.94 7.25
CA ALA A 278 8.76 -27.13 6.13
C ALA A 278 7.51 -27.77 5.51
N VAL A 279 6.75 -27.01 4.75
CA VAL A 279 5.67 -27.54 3.92
C VAL A 279 6.09 -27.50 2.45
N HIS A 280 5.79 -28.57 1.73
CA HIS A 280 6.08 -28.75 0.30
C HIS A 280 4.80 -29.08 -0.44
N ALA A 281 4.69 -28.55 -1.65
CA ALA A 281 3.59 -28.86 -2.55
C ALA A 281 3.98 -28.68 -4.01
N THR A 282 3.21 -29.32 -4.90
CA THR A 282 3.33 -29.20 -6.35
C THR A 282 2.10 -28.43 -6.87
N VAL A 283 2.33 -27.39 -7.67
CA VAL A 283 1.29 -26.51 -8.22
C VAL A 283 1.28 -26.53 -9.75
N SER A 284 0.09 -26.35 -10.35
CA SER A 284 -0.12 -26.37 -11.80
C SER A 284 -0.26 -24.97 -12.41
N HIS A 285 -0.36 -23.94 -11.59
CA HIS A 285 -0.41 -22.53 -11.98
C HIS A 285 0.18 -21.65 -10.86
N PHE A 286 0.39 -20.37 -11.16
CA PHE A 286 0.87 -19.41 -10.18
C PHE A 286 -0.21 -18.38 -9.81
N SER A 287 -0.33 -18.19 -8.50
CA SER A 287 -1.12 -17.16 -7.84
C SER A 287 -0.50 -16.93 -6.44
N THR A 288 -1.23 -16.35 -5.51
CA THR A 288 -0.91 -16.51 -4.09
C THR A 288 -1.41 -17.88 -3.64
N TRP A 289 -0.51 -18.70 -3.12
CA TRP A 289 -0.80 -20.02 -2.55
C TRP A 289 -0.70 -19.96 -1.04
N ASN A 290 -1.62 -20.64 -0.37
CA ASN A 290 -1.72 -20.68 1.07
C ASN A 290 -1.93 -22.12 1.56
N TRP A 291 -1.23 -22.52 2.60
CA TRP A 291 -1.44 -23.77 3.32
C TRP A 291 -2.25 -23.45 4.56
N ASP A 292 -3.52 -23.82 4.60
CA ASP A 292 -4.42 -23.37 5.63
C ASP A 292 -5.35 -24.45 6.14
N PHE A 293 -5.73 -24.28 7.40
CA PHE A 293 -6.81 -25.04 8.00
C PHE A 293 -8.10 -24.22 8.04
N LYS A 294 -9.22 -24.90 7.78
CA LYS A 294 -10.54 -24.33 8.06
C LYS A 294 -10.74 -24.28 9.56
N PHE A 295 -11.35 -23.23 10.06
CA PHE A 295 -11.78 -23.21 11.44
C PHE A 295 -13.31 -23.08 11.56
N GLU A 296 -13.87 -23.57 12.66
CA GLU A 296 -15.29 -23.41 12.97
C GLU A 296 -15.57 -21.96 13.39
N ALA A 297 -16.37 -21.29 12.58
CA ALA A 297 -16.78 -19.92 12.82
C ALA A 297 -18.00 -19.89 13.76
N ALA A 298 -17.77 -19.80 15.06
CA ALA A 298 -18.82 -19.81 16.09
C ALA A 298 -18.95 -18.48 16.85
N GLY A 299 -17.90 -17.64 16.84
CA GLY A 299 -17.86 -16.39 17.57
C GLY A 299 -18.42 -15.19 16.81
N SER A 300 -18.89 -14.20 17.57
CA SER A 300 -19.21 -12.87 17.05
C SER A 300 -18.92 -11.79 18.09
N VAL A 301 -18.39 -10.65 17.66
CA VAL A 301 -18.04 -9.51 18.52
C VAL A 301 -18.69 -8.26 17.97
N PHE A 302 -19.46 -7.56 18.81
CA PHE A 302 -19.91 -6.21 18.49
C PHE A 302 -18.76 -5.22 18.74
N ILE A 303 -18.45 -4.40 17.75
CA ILE A 303 -17.32 -3.45 17.79
C ILE A 303 -17.86 -2.04 17.63
N GLN A 304 -17.34 -1.14 18.45
CA GLN A 304 -17.58 0.29 18.35
C GLN A 304 -16.32 1.07 18.67
N CYS A 305 -16.04 2.13 17.88
CA CYS A 305 -15.00 3.10 18.21
C CYS A 305 -15.60 4.33 18.88
N ILE A 306 -14.85 4.89 19.82
CA ILE A 306 -15.14 6.18 20.45
C ILE A 306 -13.91 7.07 20.40
N SER A 307 -14.13 8.38 20.39
CA SER A 307 -13.12 9.41 20.58
C SER A 307 -13.73 10.52 21.41
N ASP A 308 -13.08 10.93 22.47
CA ASP A 308 -13.60 11.90 23.43
C ASP A 308 -15.04 11.57 23.91
N ASN A 309 -15.27 10.31 24.25
CA ASN A 309 -16.59 9.74 24.66
C ASN A 309 -17.71 9.84 23.62
N LYS A 310 -17.40 10.23 22.36
CA LYS A 310 -18.35 10.23 21.25
C LYS A 310 -18.09 9.03 20.34
N LYS A 311 -19.17 8.45 19.82
CA LYS A 311 -19.07 7.40 18.80
C LYS A 311 -18.50 7.99 17.52
N VAL A 312 -17.52 7.29 16.93
CA VAL A 312 -16.88 7.71 15.69
C VAL A 312 -16.68 6.51 14.76
N PRO A 313 -16.71 6.70 13.45
CA PRO A 313 -16.30 5.65 12.53
C PRO A 313 -14.79 5.43 12.60
N CYS A 314 -14.35 4.19 12.32
CA CYS A 314 -12.94 3.83 12.34
C CYS A 314 -12.61 2.69 11.38
N ASN A 315 -11.33 2.53 11.05
CA ASN A 315 -10.81 1.33 10.42
C ASN A 315 -10.13 0.46 11.48
N VAL A 316 -10.39 -0.84 11.46
CA VAL A 316 -9.81 -1.77 12.42
C VAL A 316 -9.04 -2.89 11.73
N VAL A 317 -7.97 -3.31 12.40
CA VAL A 317 -7.26 -4.57 12.13
C VAL A 317 -7.47 -5.45 13.36
N ALA A 318 -8.17 -6.55 13.18
CA ALA A 318 -8.42 -7.56 14.21
C ALA A 318 -7.38 -8.67 14.07
N LYS A 319 -6.45 -8.75 15.01
CA LYS A 319 -5.45 -9.83 15.09
C LYS A 319 -5.96 -10.89 16.06
N ILE A 320 -6.43 -12.00 15.53
CA ILE A 320 -7.00 -13.09 16.29
C ILE A 320 -5.91 -14.12 16.53
N LYS A 321 -5.67 -14.47 17.79
CA LYS A 321 -4.64 -15.43 18.18
C LYS A 321 -5.26 -16.58 18.95
N LEU A 322 -4.96 -17.81 18.51
CA LEU A 322 -5.35 -19.05 19.20
C LEU A 322 -4.34 -19.44 20.28
N ALA A 323 -4.69 -20.40 21.12
CA ALA A 323 -3.86 -20.87 22.22
C ALA A 323 -2.52 -21.47 21.78
N ASP A 324 -2.49 -22.08 20.61
CA ASP A 324 -1.26 -22.69 20.03
C ASP A 324 -0.34 -21.68 19.34
N GLY A 325 -0.71 -20.39 19.34
CA GLY A 325 0.05 -19.31 18.71
C GLY A 325 -0.30 -19.05 17.25
N SER A 326 -1.09 -19.89 16.61
CA SER A 326 -1.60 -19.63 15.26
C SER A 326 -2.53 -18.41 15.26
N SER A 327 -2.56 -17.69 14.15
CA SER A 327 -3.29 -16.43 14.07
C SER A 327 -3.92 -16.20 12.71
N LEU A 328 -4.92 -15.32 12.69
CA LEU A 328 -5.48 -14.75 11.47
C LEU A 328 -5.74 -13.26 11.70
N THR A 329 -5.80 -12.52 10.61
CA THR A 329 -6.03 -11.07 10.65
C THR A 329 -7.20 -10.71 9.74
N LYS A 330 -8.05 -9.79 10.21
CA LYS A 330 -9.15 -9.22 9.43
C LYS A 330 -9.09 -7.70 9.47
N THR A 331 -9.24 -7.08 8.31
CA THR A 331 -9.34 -5.62 8.18
C THR A 331 -10.75 -5.22 7.82
N SER A 332 -11.33 -4.26 8.53
CA SER A 332 -12.70 -3.82 8.33
C SER A 332 -12.89 -2.34 8.65
N TYR A 333 -13.87 -1.72 7.98
CA TYR A 333 -14.42 -0.44 8.38
C TYR A 333 -15.53 -0.65 9.43
N ILE A 334 -15.53 0.17 10.47
CA ILE A 334 -16.56 0.17 11.54
C ILE A 334 -17.31 1.50 11.45
N PRO A 335 -18.62 1.49 11.19
CA PRO A 335 -19.43 2.71 11.15
C PRO A 335 -19.60 3.33 12.54
N GLU A 336 -20.04 4.58 12.59
CA GLU A 336 -20.26 5.32 13.84
C GLU A 336 -21.16 4.58 14.85
N GLN A 337 -22.20 3.90 14.38
CA GLN A 337 -23.11 3.11 15.25
C GLN A 337 -22.50 1.80 15.74
N GLY A 338 -21.32 1.43 15.25
CA GLY A 338 -20.72 0.11 15.47
C GLY A 338 -21.25 -0.95 14.52
N THR A 339 -20.63 -2.11 14.53
CA THR A 339 -21.06 -3.28 13.75
C THR A 339 -20.69 -4.57 14.44
N THR A 340 -21.28 -5.69 14.01
CA THR A 340 -20.91 -7.02 14.52
C THR A 340 -19.99 -7.71 13.53
N ALA A 341 -18.78 -8.04 13.98
CA ALA A 341 -17.89 -8.93 13.25
C ALA A 341 -18.29 -10.38 13.53
N TYR A 342 -18.66 -11.07 12.48
CA TYR A 342 -19.03 -12.49 12.50
C TYR A 342 -17.86 -13.38 12.10
N ASN A 343 -18.09 -14.69 12.18
CA ASN A 343 -17.12 -15.70 11.77
C ASN A 343 -15.79 -15.58 12.53
N MET A 344 -15.87 -15.40 13.84
CA MET A 344 -14.72 -15.51 14.73
C MET A 344 -14.53 -16.96 15.14
N PRO A 345 -13.30 -17.42 15.44
CA PRO A 345 -13.08 -18.74 16.04
C PRO A 345 -13.87 -18.90 17.35
N SER A 346 -14.19 -20.14 17.71
CA SER A 346 -14.85 -20.44 19.00
C SER A 346 -14.00 -20.07 20.21
N GLU A 347 -12.67 -20.09 20.05
CA GLU A 347 -11.68 -19.82 21.10
C GLU A 347 -10.61 -18.85 20.61
N GLY A 348 -9.94 -18.16 21.54
CA GLY A 348 -8.83 -17.26 21.25
C GLY A 348 -9.04 -15.86 21.81
N THR A 349 -8.05 -15.02 21.56
CA THR A 349 -8.08 -13.60 21.91
C THR A 349 -7.94 -12.76 20.66
N ILE A 350 -8.55 -11.59 20.65
CA ILE A 350 -8.49 -10.64 19.56
C ILE A 350 -7.82 -9.37 20.07
N LEU A 351 -6.71 -8.98 19.44
CA LEU A 351 -6.15 -7.64 19.55
C LEU A 351 -6.77 -6.79 18.44
N TRP A 352 -7.56 -5.82 18.84
CA TRP A 352 -8.14 -4.82 17.96
C TRP A 352 -7.21 -3.62 17.89
N GLN A 353 -6.74 -3.28 16.70
CA GLN A 353 -6.01 -2.06 16.40
C GLN A 353 -6.89 -1.19 15.52
N ALA A 354 -7.28 -0.03 16.04
CA ALA A 354 -8.20 0.87 15.36
C ALA A 354 -7.52 2.21 15.05
N THR A 355 -7.89 2.78 13.92
CA THR A 355 -7.51 4.15 13.54
C THR A 355 -8.75 4.91 13.11
N ASP A 356 -8.80 6.22 13.37
CA ASP A 356 -9.77 7.09 12.74
C ASP A 356 -9.56 7.12 11.20
N LEU A 357 -10.48 7.74 10.47
CA LEU A 357 -10.42 7.79 9.00
C LEU A 357 -9.28 8.65 8.44
N THR A 358 -8.67 9.46 9.28
CA THR A 358 -7.49 10.27 8.93
C THR A 358 -6.18 9.61 9.36
N SER A 359 -6.27 8.50 10.11
CA SER A 359 -5.14 7.76 10.69
C SER A 359 -4.30 8.56 11.68
N THR A 360 -4.89 9.60 12.28
CA THR A 360 -4.26 10.45 13.29
C THR A 360 -4.49 9.95 14.70
N LEU A 361 -5.61 9.27 14.94
CA LEU A 361 -5.96 8.67 16.22
C LEU A 361 -5.81 7.16 16.15
N ILE A 362 -5.17 6.58 17.15
CA ILE A 362 -4.92 5.15 17.24
C ILE A 362 -5.41 4.63 18.58
N GLY A 363 -6.18 3.56 18.56
CA GLY A 363 -6.64 2.87 19.77
C GLY A 363 -6.40 1.38 19.67
N GLU A 364 -6.12 0.75 20.81
CA GLU A 364 -5.97 -0.69 20.91
C GLU A 364 -6.84 -1.26 22.03
N LYS A 365 -7.39 -2.44 21.81
CA LYS A 365 -8.14 -3.16 22.81
C LYS A 365 -8.08 -4.66 22.59
N THR A 366 -7.95 -5.41 23.65
CA THR A 366 -8.05 -6.88 23.61
C THR A 366 -9.43 -7.34 24.06
N SER A 367 -10.00 -8.33 23.38
CA SER A 367 -11.24 -9.00 23.75
C SER A 367 -11.16 -10.50 23.50
N LEU A 368 -12.18 -11.23 23.94
CA LEU A 368 -12.45 -12.59 23.50
C LEU A 368 -13.09 -12.57 22.09
N THR A 369 -13.29 -13.75 21.54
CA THR A 369 -13.93 -13.97 20.23
C THR A 369 -15.45 -13.82 20.26
N THR A 370 -16.04 -13.54 21.42
CA THR A 370 -17.48 -13.29 21.63
C THR A 370 -17.70 -12.06 22.51
N GLY A 371 -18.89 -11.45 22.41
CA GLY A 371 -19.32 -10.32 23.25
C GLY A 371 -19.23 -8.97 22.54
N SER A 372 -18.77 -7.94 23.25
CA SER A 372 -18.64 -6.59 22.71
C SER A 372 -17.31 -5.94 23.10
N VAL A 373 -16.80 -5.06 22.23
CA VAL A 373 -15.60 -4.27 22.49
C VAL A 373 -15.86 -2.82 22.09
N THR A 374 -15.47 -1.90 22.97
CA THR A 374 -15.39 -0.48 22.66
C THR A 374 -13.92 -0.10 22.63
N ILE A 375 -13.47 0.45 21.50
CA ILE A 375 -12.10 0.88 21.28
C ILE A 375 -12.06 2.41 21.39
N ASP A 376 -11.32 2.90 22.38
CA ASP A 376 -11.12 4.32 22.58
C ASP A 376 -9.89 4.77 21.76
N LEU A 377 -10.12 5.65 20.81
CA LEU A 377 -9.09 6.26 19.98
C LEU A 377 -8.41 7.46 20.68
N GLY A 378 -8.83 7.76 21.91
CA GLY A 378 -8.37 8.94 22.64
C GLY A 378 -9.06 10.22 22.17
N LYS A 379 -8.49 11.33 22.61
CA LYS A 379 -8.92 12.65 22.14
C LYS A 379 -8.11 13.02 20.91
N PRO A 380 -8.73 13.67 19.93
CA PRO A 380 -7.96 14.37 18.91
C PRO A 380 -6.95 15.25 19.65
N LYS A 381 -5.67 15.12 19.30
CA LYS A 381 -4.75 16.16 19.72
C LYS A 381 -5.29 17.44 19.12
N THR A 382 -5.49 18.45 19.95
CA THR A 382 -5.89 19.80 19.51
C THR A 382 -4.75 20.52 18.79
N ASP A 383 -3.84 19.76 18.21
CA ASP A 383 -2.84 20.31 17.32
C ASP A 383 -3.56 20.69 16.02
N ASN A 384 -3.83 21.97 15.87
CA ASN A 384 -4.36 22.51 14.63
C ASN A 384 -3.34 22.26 13.53
N PHE A 385 -3.76 21.56 12.45
CA PHE A 385 -2.91 21.34 11.30
C PHE A 385 -3.26 22.33 10.20
N VAL A 386 -2.24 22.98 9.69
CA VAL A 386 -2.34 23.76 8.46
C VAL A 386 -1.61 23.00 7.35
N GLN A 387 -2.28 22.75 6.25
CA GLN A 387 -1.71 22.09 5.08
C GLN A 387 -1.70 23.03 3.88
N CYS A 388 -0.54 23.18 3.24
CA CYS A 388 -0.43 23.89 1.98
C CYS A 388 -0.79 22.99 0.81
N VAL A 389 -1.61 23.51 -0.10
CA VAL A 389 -2.00 22.82 -1.33
C VAL A 389 -1.84 23.74 -2.55
N LEU A 390 -1.38 23.19 -3.66
CA LEU A 390 -1.36 23.89 -4.94
C LEU A 390 -2.79 24.03 -5.50
N PRO A 391 -3.01 24.89 -6.52
CA PRO A 391 -4.33 25.06 -7.12
C PRO A 391 -4.99 23.79 -7.64
N ASN A 392 -4.20 22.78 -8.00
CA ASN A 392 -4.67 21.46 -8.43
C ASN A 392 -5.07 20.54 -7.26
N GLY A 393 -4.95 21.02 -6.01
CA GLY A 393 -5.28 20.27 -4.80
C GLY A 393 -4.18 19.35 -4.27
N SER A 394 -3.02 19.27 -4.94
CA SER A 394 -1.89 18.48 -4.45
C SER A 394 -1.23 19.18 -3.27
N ALA A 395 -0.90 18.41 -2.21
CA ALA A 395 -0.13 18.91 -1.09
C ALA A 395 1.28 19.31 -1.56
N THR A 396 1.79 20.39 -0.97
CA THR A 396 3.13 20.89 -1.25
C THR A 396 3.80 21.37 0.03
N PRO A 397 5.11 21.19 0.20
CA PRO A 397 5.85 21.84 1.27
C PRO A 397 5.62 23.34 1.23
N CYS A 398 5.62 23.98 2.39
CA CYS A 398 5.51 25.43 2.49
C CYS A 398 6.15 25.95 3.79
N THR A 399 6.49 27.23 3.78
CA THR A 399 6.68 28.00 4.99
C THR A 399 5.38 28.77 5.24
N ALA A 400 4.69 28.48 6.33
CA ALA A 400 3.51 29.24 6.73
C ALA A 400 3.85 30.16 7.91
N THR A 401 3.38 31.40 7.83
CA THR A 401 3.53 32.41 8.86
C THR A 401 2.17 32.73 9.43
N LEU A 402 2.05 32.65 10.74
CA LEU A 402 0.88 33.11 11.44
C LEU A 402 1.03 34.62 11.71
N ASN A 403 0.11 35.40 11.15
CA ASN A 403 0.11 36.86 11.31
C ASN A 403 -0.57 37.23 12.64
N GLN A 404 0.21 37.30 13.71
CA GLN A 404 -0.21 37.73 15.04
C GLN A 404 0.76 38.77 15.59
N SER A 405 0.49 39.25 16.82
CA SER A 405 1.37 40.21 17.53
C SER A 405 2.83 39.75 17.65
N TYR A 406 3.04 38.42 17.59
CA TYR A 406 4.36 37.79 17.52
C TYR A 406 4.35 36.79 16.37
N PRO A 407 4.60 37.22 15.11
CA PRO A 407 4.60 36.33 13.98
C PRO A 407 5.67 35.24 14.14
N PHE A 408 5.32 34.01 13.95
CA PHE A 408 6.25 32.89 13.87
C PHE A 408 6.04 32.14 12.55
N SER A 409 7.14 31.66 11.99
CA SER A 409 7.13 30.89 10.76
C SER A 409 7.41 29.43 11.08
N LEU A 410 6.65 28.55 10.50
CA LEU A 410 6.81 27.11 10.61
C LEU A 410 7.05 26.54 9.22
N THR A 411 8.12 25.78 9.09
CA THR A 411 8.41 25.01 7.88
C THR A 411 8.29 23.54 8.23
N GLN A 412 7.52 22.78 7.46
CA GLN A 412 7.37 21.35 7.73
C GLN A 412 7.21 20.53 6.45
N GLU A 413 7.64 19.28 6.55
CA GLU A 413 7.56 18.26 5.52
C GLU A 413 6.11 17.90 5.19
N GLY A 414 5.84 17.52 3.93
CA GLY A 414 4.52 17.10 3.48
C GLY A 414 3.44 18.17 3.56
N GLY A 415 3.83 19.44 3.76
CA GLY A 415 2.91 20.59 3.78
C GLY A 415 1.94 20.61 4.96
N LYS A 416 2.15 19.82 6.02
CA LYS A 416 1.38 19.89 7.26
C LYS A 416 2.18 20.61 8.34
N ILE A 417 1.58 21.62 8.95
CA ILE A 417 2.16 22.41 10.03
C ILE A 417 1.33 22.21 11.28
N THR A 418 1.93 21.70 12.33
CA THR A 418 1.30 21.59 13.64
C THR A 418 1.45 22.91 14.37
N THR A 419 0.34 23.52 14.75
CA THR A 419 0.34 24.77 15.50
C THR A 419 -0.05 24.48 16.94
N GLY A 420 0.79 24.70 17.88
CA GLY A 420 0.47 24.57 19.31
C GLY A 420 -0.44 25.71 19.85
N ILE A 421 -1.39 26.20 19.03
CA ILE A 421 -2.23 27.35 19.37
C ILE A 421 -3.46 26.87 20.14
N ASN A 422 -3.76 27.52 21.26
CA ASN A 422 -4.91 27.20 22.11
C ASN A 422 -6.20 27.84 21.58
N ASP A 423 -7.34 27.23 21.94
CA ASP A 423 -8.71 27.55 21.48
C ASP A 423 -9.22 28.97 21.74
N ASP A 424 -8.46 29.82 22.46
CA ASP A 424 -8.94 31.12 22.92
C ASP A 424 -8.58 32.29 21.99
N ASP A 425 -7.85 32.05 20.89
CA ASP A 425 -7.20 33.14 20.12
C ASP A 425 -8.04 33.78 19.00
N GLY A 426 -9.28 33.35 18.77
CA GLY A 426 -10.19 33.94 17.76
C GLY A 426 -9.87 33.50 16.32
N GLN A 427 -9.91 34.42 15.37
CA GLN A 427 -9.54 34.17 13.96
C GLN A 427 -8.03 34.20 13.80
N LEU A 428 -7.49 33.21 13.11
CA LEU A 428 -6.09 33.11 12.74
C LEU A 428 -5.90 33.50 11.28
N GLU A 429 -4.95 34.39 11.04
CA GLU A 429 -4.56 34.79 9.69
C GLU A 429 -3.22 34.15 9.34
N TRP A 430 -3.22 33.31 8.32
CA TRP A 430 -2.04 32.64 7.82
C TRP A 430 -1.64 33.20 6.47
N SER A 431 -0.34 33.38 6.26
CA SER A 431 0.26 33.51 4.94
C SER A 431 1.22 32.37 4.71
N ALA A 432 1.23 31.82 3.51
CA ALA A 432 2.11 30.70 3.20
C ALA A 432 2.77 30.85 1.84
N ILE A 433 3.99 30.31 1.76
CA ILE A 433 4.80 30.39 0.57
C ILE A 433 5.47 29.04 0.32
N SER A 434 5.37 28.51 -0.92
CA SER A 434 6.06 27.29 -1.29
C SER A 434 7.57 27.50 -1.37
N PRO A 435 8.40 26.44 -1.29
CA PRO A 435 9.76 26.49 -1.83
C PRO A 435 9.71 26.79 -3.33
N TYR A 436 10.85 27.04 -3.93
CA TYR A 436 10.95 27.18 -5.37
C TYR A 436 10.73 25.82 -6.04
N ILE A 437 9.83 25.78 -7.01
CA ILE A 437 9.42 24.59 -7.74
C ILE A 437 9.88 24.75 -9.20
N TYR A 438 10.54 23.73 -9.76
CA TYR A 438 10.91 23.71 -11.16
C TYR A 438 9.84 23.02 -11.97
N GLU A 439 9.10 23.79 -12.76
CA GLU A 439 8.04 23.30 -13.62
C GLU A 439 8.04 23.99 -14.98
N SER A 440 7.73 23.25 -16.04
CA SER A 440 7.67 23.81 -17.43
C SER A 440 8.92 24.61 -17.81
N ASN A 441 10.10 24.12 -17.40
CA ASN A 441 11.42 24.76 -17.62
C ASN A 441 11.59 26.14 -16.96
N GLN A 442 10.83 26.43 -15.91
CA GLN A 442 10.89 27.68 -15.16
C GLN A 442 10.90 27.42 -13.66
N TRP A 443 11.58 28.27 -12.91
CA TRP A 443 11.46 28.32 -11.47
C TRP A 443 10.26 29.19 -11.09
N VAL A 444 9.39 28.64 -10.25
CA VAL A 444 8.20 29.33 -9.76
C VAL A 444 8.08 29.17 -8.26
N ARG A 445 7.31 30.03 -7.64
CA ARG A 445 6.92 29.97 -6.25
C ARG A 445 5.43 30.25 -6.16
N TYR A 446 4.76 29.56 -5.25
CA TYR A 446 3.33 29.77 -4.99
C TYR A 446 3.15 30.40 -3.62
N LYS A 447 2.20 31.33 -3.52
CA LYS A 447 1.82 32.02 -2.30
C LYS A 447 0.30 31.86 -2.08
N GLY A 448 -0.11 31.95 -0.82
CA GLY A 448 -1.53 31.93 -0.47
C GLY A 448 -1.75 32.37 0.97
N ASP A 449 -2.92 32.92 1.20
CA ASP A 449 -3.38 33.36 2.50
C ASP A 449 -4.60 32.56 2.94
N LEU A 450 -4.78 32.41 4.23
CA LEU A 450 -5.93 31.76 4.81
C LEU A 450 -6.35 32.50 6.07
N VAL A 451 -7.61 32.87 6.13
CA VAL A 451 -8.26 33.30 7.37
C VAL A 451 -9.14 32.15 7.84
N THR A 452 -8.87 31.61 9.01
CA THR A 452 -9.64 30.51 9.59
C THR A 452 -10.12 30.86 10.99
N ALA A 453 -11.36 30.52 11.28
CA ALA A 453 -11.83 30.46 12.66
C ALA A 453 -11.37 29.13 13.23
N LEU A 454 -10.43 29.18 14.11
CA LEU A 454 -9.96 28.14 15.04
C LEU A 454 -10.49 26.71 14.92
N VAL A 455 -9.62 25.78 15.17
CA VAL A 455 -9.83 24.36 15.51
C VAL A 455 -10.18 23.48 14.31
N GLY A 456 -9.17 22.83 13.79
CA GLY A 456 -9.30 21.75 12.81
C GLY A 456 -8.26 21.86 11.70
N ASP A 457 -8.25 20.85 10.85
CA ASP A 457 -7.39 20.82 9.67
C ASP A 457 -7.77 21.94 8.69
N ALA A 458 -6.90 22.92 8.52
CA ALA A 458 -7.06 24.00 7.57
C ALA A 458 -6.15 23.79 6.36
N LYS A 459 -6.62 24.20 5.17
CA LYS A 459 -5.83 24.15 3.94
C LYS A 459 -5.57 25.54 3.42
N ILE A 460 -4.30 25.90 3.28
CA ILE A 460 -3.91 27.14 2.59
C ILE A 460 -3.75 26.79 1.10
N VAL A 461 -4.60 27.34 0.27
CA VAL A 461 -4.47 27.19 -1.19
C VAL A 461 -3.46 28.22 -1.69
N LEU A 462 -2.31 27.75 -2.16
CA LEU A 462 -1.26 28.59 -2.73
C LEU A 462 -1.65 28.98 -4.16
N SER A 463 -2.56 29.95 -4.31
CA SER A 463 -3.18 30.31 -5.59
C SER A 463 -2.39 31.34 -6.40
N GLU A 464 -1.54 32.12 -5.78
CA GLU A 464 -0.72 33.13 -6.43
C GLU A 464 0.60 32.52 -6.94
N ARG A 465 0.78 32.47 -8.26
CA ARG A 465 1.98 31.95 -8.90
C ARG A 465 2.94 33.08 -9.25
N GLU A 466 4.15 33.02 -8.74
CA GLU A 466 5.24 33.97 -9.00
C GLU A 466 6.34 33.30 -9.84
N LEU A 467 6.73 33.95 -10.94
CA LEU A 467 7.91 33.55 -11.71
C LEU A 467 9.18 34.06 -11.00
N ILE A 468 10.15 33.18 -10.83
CA ILE A 468 11.41 33.51 -10.16
C ILE A 468 12.47 33.84 -11.18
N ASP A 469 13.09 35.01 -11.04
CA ASP A 469 14.28 35.38 -11.80
C ASP A 469 15.44 34.48 -11.37
N THR A 470 16.01 33.75 -12.32
CA THR A 470 17.13 32.83 -12.10
C THR A 470 18.39 33.52 -11.58
N ASN A 471 18.50 34.84 -11.73
CA ASN A 471 19.62 35.61 -11.17
C ASN A 471 19.54 35.74 -9.64
N ASN A 472 18.35 35.52 -9.06
CA ASN A 472 18.07 35.64 -7.64
C ASN A 472 18.07 34.31 -6.88
N ILE A 473 18.44 33.22 -7.54
CA ILE A 473 18.50 31.88 -6.93
C ILE A 473 19.84 31.20 -7.17
N VAL A 474 20.20 30.32 -6.26
CA VAL A 474 21.25 29.31 -6.44
C VAL A 474 20.54 27.98 -6.66
N SER A 475 20.75 27.39 -7.84
CA SER A 475 20.23 26.05 -8.17
C SER A 475 21.25 24.99 -7.77
N LEU A 476 20.83 24.04 -6.96
CA LEU A 476 21.64 22.89 -6.55
C LEU A 476 20.97 21.61 -7.07
N ASN A 477 21.77 20.67 -7.54
CA ASN A 477 21.29 19.34 -7.91
C ASN A 477 21.73 18.36 -6.82
N VAL A 478 20.81 17.95 -5.97
CA VAL A 478 21.10 17.15 -4.76
C VAL A 478 20.57 15.74 -4.88
N VAL A 479 21.25 14.78 -4.24
CA VAL A 479 20.77 13.41 -4.09
C VAL A 479 20.95 12.96 -2.66
N CYS A 480 19.90 12.38 -2.08
CA CYS A 480 19.96 11.72 -0.79
C CYS A 480 20.51 10.31 -0.94
N THR A 481 21.54 9.98 -0.19
CA THR A 481 22.21 8.67 -0.22
C THR A 481 22.66 8.27 1.19
N THR A 482 23.07 7.03 1.41
CA THR A 482 23.57 6.54 2.70
C THR A 482 25.06 6.23 2.63
N THR A 483 25.74 6.27 3.78
CA THR A 483 27.11 5.76 3.92
C THR A 483 27.24 4.96 5.24
N THR A 484 27.96 3.87 5.18
CA THR A 484 28.30 3.05 6.36
C THR A 484 29.66 3.39 6.97
N SER A 485 30.49 4.16 6.26
CA SER A 485 31.80 4.61 6.74
C SER A 485 31.82 6.14 6.70
N GLY A 486 32.20 6.80 7.80
CA GLY A 486 32.21 8.26 7.97
C GLY A 486 33.07 9.07 6.97
N THR A 487 33.50 8.49 5.87
CA THR A 487 34.15 9.16 4.72
C THR A 487 33.50 8.69 3.45
N PRO A 488 32.77 9.58 2.73
CA PRO A 488 32.16 9.25 1.45
C PRO A 488 33.26 8.97 0.43
N THR A 489 33.22 7.79 -0.18
CA THR A 489 34.02 7.49 -1.37
C THR A 489 33.25 7.96 -2.58
N VAL A 490 33.63 9.10 -3.14
CA VAL A 490 33.15 9.53 -4.45
C VAL A 490 33.66 8.53 -5.48
N VAL A 491 32.76 7.75 -6.05
CA VAL A 491 33.10 6.88 -7.20
C VAL A 491 33.18 7.78 -8.44
N PRO A 492 34.26 7.74 -9.22
CA PRO A 492 34.53 8.68 -10.32
C PRO A 492 33.44 8.77 -11.40
N ASP A 493 32.54 7.79 -11.49
CA ASP A 493 31.52 7.68 -12.54
C ASP A 493 30.14 8.23 -12.16
N GLY A 494 30.01 8.94 -11.03
CA GLY A 494 28.73 9.48 -10.58
C GLY A 494 27.72 8.42 -10.15
N ASN A 495 28.13 7.18 -9.98
CA ASN A 495 27.34 6.13 -9.37
C ASN A 495 27.52 6.17 -7.86
N TRP A 496 26.41 6.38 -7.15
CA TRP A 496 26.38 6.38 -5.69
C TRP A 496 26.21 4.94 -5.19
N GLU A 497 26.86 4.56 -4.10
CA GLU A 497 26.48 3.35 -3.39
C GLU A 497 25.11 3.59 -2.75
N LEU A 498 24.08 3.00 -3.34
CA LEU A 498 22.72 3.06 -2.84
C LEU A 498 22.40 1.81 -2.03
N GLU A 499 21.79 1.99 -0.86
CA GLU A 499 21.18 0.88 -0.13
C GLU A 499 19.90 0.43 -0.86
N PRO A 500 19.86 -0.78 -1.44
CA PRO A 500 18.74 -1.21 -2.29
C PRO A 500 17.38 -1.16 -1.60
N SER A 501 17.33 -1.40 -0.30
CA SER A 501 16.09 -1.39 0.50
C SER A 501 15.50 0.01 0.70
N LEU A 502 16.27 1.06 0.42
CA LEU A 502 15.87 2.46 0.60
C LEU A 502 15.52 3.16 -0.71
N ILE A 503 15.83 2.57 -1.85
CA ILE A 503 15.54 3.17 -3.16
C ILE A 503 14.05 3.45 -3.28
N GLY A 504 13.73 4.70 -3.65
CA GLY A 504 12.35 5.16 -3.83
C GLY A 504 11.66 5.61 -2.55
N LYS A 505 12.28 5.48 -1.36
CA LYS A 505 11.71 6.01 -0.12
C LYS A 505 11.88 7.53 -0.02
N PRO A 506 10.97 8.22 0.70
CA PRO A 506 11.09 9.65 0.94
C PRO A 506 12.31 9.97 1.81
N CYS A 507 12.98 11.06 1.50
CA CYS A 507 14.09 11.63 2.24
C CYS A 507 13.88 13.15 2.32
N SER A 508 14.06 13.73 3.50
CA SER A 508 13.99 15.17 3.70
C SER A 508 15.37 15.78 3.63
N ILE A 509 15.55 16.79 2.78
CA ILE A 509 16.77 17.59 2.73
C ILE A 509 16.48 18.95 3.32
N LYS A 510 17.30 19.38 4.29
CA LYS A 510 17.23 20.70 4.92
C LYS A 510 18.44 21.55 4.53
N PHE A 511 18.16 22.77 4.17
CA PHE A 511 19.16 23.83 4.03
C PHE A 511 19.02 24.80 5.19
N GLU A 512 20.08 24.98 5.95
CA GLU A 512 20.05 25.78 7.18
C GLU A 512 21.17 26.83 7.13
N THR A 513 20.83 28.07 7.44
CA THR A 513 21.78 29.19 7.44
C THR A 513 21.31 30.34 8.35
N MET A 514 22.20 31.26 8.63
CA MET A 514 21.85 32.57 9.17
C MET A 514 21.72 33.56 8.01
N ASN A 515 20.62 34.31 7.94
CA ASN A 515 20.46 35.36 6.96
C ASN A 515 21.31 36.62 7.35
N LYS A 516 21.34 37.63 6.47
CA LYS A 516 22.06 38.88 6.69
C LYS A 516 21.64 39.64 7.97
N ASP A 517 20.45 39.37 8.49
CA ASP A 517 19.89 39.97 9.70
C ASP A 517 20.16 39.14 10.95
N ASN A 518 21.07 38.16 10.89
CA ASN A 518 21.38 37.17 11.92
C ASN A 518 20.18 36.33 12.40
N GLN A 519 19.20 36.13 11.52
CA GLN A 519 18.08 35.23 11.80
C GLN A 519 18.37 33.84 11.23
N TYR A 520 18.06 32.82 12.00
CA TYR A 520 18.15 31.44 11.55
C TYR A 520 17.05 31.15 10.52
N VAL A 521 17.46 30.64 9.37
CA VAL A 521 16.55 30.27 8.26
C VAL A 521 16.77 28.82 7.93
N SER A 522 15.70 28.06 7.86
CA SER A 522 15.68 26.68 7.44
C SER A 522 14.69 26.48 6.28
N MET A 523 15.11 25.75 5.26
CA MET A 523 14.27 25.35 4.12
C MET A 523 14.34 23.83 3.98
N SER A 524 13.18 23.16 3.83
CA SER A 524 13.11 21.71 3.67
C SER A 524 12.59 21.34 2.29
N PHE A 525 13.12 20.26 1.74
CA PHE A 525 12.76 19.70 0.44
C PHE A 525 12.57 18.20 0.58
N GLU A 526 11.41 17.69 0.17
CA GLU A 526 11.22 16.26 0.05
C GLU A 526 11.80 15.74 -1.27
N VAL A 527 12.72 14.80 -1.18
CA VAL A 527 13.35 14.14 -2.33
C VAL A 527 13.14 12.63 -2.23
N THR A 528 13.38 11.94 -3.32
CA THR A 528 13.37 10.47 -3.33
C THR A 528 14.80 9.96 -3.17
N TYR A 529 15.04 9.08 -2.21
CA TYR A 529 16.33 8.45 -2.00
C TYR A 529 16.88 7.83 -3.29
N GLY A 530 18.13 8.17 -3.61
CA GLY A 530 18.82 7.71 -4.81
C GLY A 530 18.46 8.44 -6.10
N LYS A 531 17.51 9.39 -6.08
CA LYS A 531 17.15 10.19 -7.25
C LYS A 531 17.67 11.62 -7.12
N PRO A 532 18.49 12.11 -8.08
CA PRO A 532 18.86 13.52 -8.11
C PRO A 532 17.64 14.42 -8.30
N MET A 533 17.60 15.52 -7.55
CA MET A 533 16.57 16.53 -7.63
C MET A 533 17.20 17.92 -7.66
N LYS A 534 16.73 18.78 -8.57
CA LYS A 534 17.10 20.20 -8.56
C LYS A 534 16.31 20.94 -7.50
N ILE A 535 17.01 21.60 -6.58
CA ILE A 535 16.43 22.52 -5.59
C ILE A 535 16.94 23.93 -5.86
N ALA A 536 16.15 24.94 -5.52
CA ALA A 536 16.56 26.34 -5.64
C ALA A 536 16.46 27.03 -4.29
N ILE A 537 17.50 27.75 -3.96
CA ILE A 537 17.65 28.48 -2.71
C ILE A 537 17.80 29.95 -3.05
N PRO A 538 17.11 30.87 -2.34
CA PRO A 538 17.31 32.31 -2.54
C PRO A 538 18.77 32.70 -2.42
N LYS A 539 19.29 33.45 -3.40
CA LYS A 539 20.68 33.86 -3.42
C LYS A 539 21.05 34.69 -2.19
N GLU A 540 20.12 35.50 -1.69
CA GLU A 540 20.29 36.29 -0.47
C GLU A 540 20.63 35.48 0.76
N LEU A 541 20.32 34.18 0.79
CA LEU A 541 20.67 33.28 1.91
C LEU A 541 22.13 32.81 1.83
N PHE A 542 22.79 33.01 0.69
CA PHE A 542 24.22 32.78 0.51
C PHE A 542 25.03 34.06 0.79
N ASP A 543 24.40 35.23 0.76
CA ASP A 543 25.02 36.52 0.98
C ASP A 543 25.08 36.87 2.47
N GLY A 544 25.33 35.91 3.36
CA GLY A 544 25.35 36.08 4.84
C GLY A 544 26.39 37.07 5.37
N PRO A 545 26.41 37.36 6.68
CA PRO A 545 27.26 38.40 7.27
C PRO A 545 28.74 38.16 6.97
N GLU A 546 29.48 39.26 6.74
CA GLU A 546 30.89 39.30 6.33
C GLU A 546 31.90 38.67 7.33
N HIS A 547 31.44 37.95 8.35
CA HIS A 547 32.28 37.36 9.38
C HIS A 547 32.37 35.83 9.26
N GLY A 548 33.31 35.39 8.50
CA GLY A 548 34.29 34.35 8.87
C GLY A 548 33.98 32.90 8.55
N ASP A 549 32.77 32.45 8.19
CA ASP A 549 32.57 31.09 7.75
C ASP A 549 31.56 31.04 6.60
N PHE A 550 32.09 30.89 5.40
CA PHE A 550 31.32 30.97 4.16
C PHE A 550 30.66 29.64 3.75
N SER A 551 30.65 28.66 4.65
CA SER A 551 30.03 27.38 4.36
C SER A 551 28.56 27.36 4.84
N ARG A 552 27.72 26.68 4.10
CA ARG A 552 26.31 26.43 4.44
C ARG A 552 26.10 24.94 4.61
N THR A 553 25.34 24.60 5.62
CA THR A 553 25.03 23.18 5.88
C THR A 553 23.80 22.77 5.10
N VAL A 554 23.91 21.67 4.38
CA VAL A 554 22.78 20.92 3.83
C VAL A 554 22.75 19.58 4.53
N SER A 555 21.66 19.31 5.24
CA SER A 555 21.48 18.04 5.93
C SER A 555 20.40 17.21 5.24
N ALA A 556 20.43 15.90 5.44
CA ALA A 556 19.38 15.00 5.03
C ALA A 556 18.92 14.16 6.23
N GLU A 557 17.64 13.89 6.28
CA GLU A 557 17.00 13.09 7.32
C GLU A 557 16.10 12.04 6.68
N MET A 558 16.07 10.85 7.25
CA MET A 558 15.28 9.73 6.77
C MET A 558 14.94 8.78 7.93
N ILE A 559 13.77 8.18 7.89
CA ILE A 559 13.40 7.14 8.85
C ILE A 559 13.79 5.77 8.26
N ILE A 560 14.75 5.09 8.91
CA ILE A 560 15.20 3.75 8.53
C ILE A 560 14.87 2.80 9.69
N ASN A 561 14.07 1.77 9.43
CA ASN A 561 13.62 0.79 10.44
C ASN A 561 12.99 1.44 11.68
N GLY A 562 12.24 2.53 11.50
CA GLY A 562 11.58 3.26 12.58
C GLY A 562 12.49 4.17 13.41
N VAL A 563 13.76 4.31 13.02
CA VAL A 563 14.73 5.22 13.66
C VAL A 563 15.10 6.33 12.70
N GLU A 564 15.04 7.58 13.18
CA GLU A 564 15.49 8.74 12.43
C GLU A 564 17.01 8.70 12.28
N GLN A 565 17.48 8.79 11.05
CA GLN A 565 18.89 8.86 10.68
C GLN A 565 19.14 10.16 9.94
N SER A 566 20.25 10.80 10.19
CA SER A 566 20.60 12.07 9.58
C SER A 566 22.05 12.13 9.13
N GLY A 567 22.36 13.10 8.27
CA GLY A 567 23.69 13.42 7.84
C GLY A 567 23.75 14.79 7.21
N SER A 568 24.94 15.33 6.97
CA SER A 568 25.11 16.68 6.43
C SER A 568 26.28 16.77 5.47
N THR A 569 26.18 17.72 4.54
CA THR A 569 27.25 18.14 3.62
C THR A 569 27.40 19.66 3.68
N TRP A 570 28.62 20.13 3.55
CA TRP A 570 28.93 21.57 3.52
C TRP A 570 28.97 22.04 2.08
N ILE A 571 28.34 23.20 1.81
CA ILE A 571 28.42 23.87 0.52
C ILE A 571 29.24 25.13 0.71
N ASP A 572 30.32 25.24 -0.04
CA ASP A 572 31.16 26.44 -0.08
C ASP A 572 30.42 27.55 -0.86
N THR A 573 30.21 28.68 -0.21
CA THR A 573 29.53 29.83 -0.80
C THR A 573 30.45 30.66 -1.73
N LEU A 574 31.76 30.49 -1.61
CA LEU A 574 32.74 31.17 -2.49
C LEU A 574 32.92 30.46 -3.81
N SER A 575 32.69 29.15 -3.85
CA SER A 575 32.75 28.32 -5.03
C SER A 575 31.48 27.49 -5.17
N LEU A 576 30.37 28.14 -5.54
CA LEU A 576 29.10 27.44 -5.73
C LEU A 576 29.24 26.31 -6.73
N PRO A 577 28.69 25.12 -6.44
CA PRO A 577 28.72 23.99 -7.37
C PRO A 577 28.09 24.34 -8.71
N ASN A 578 28.57 23.71 -9.79
CA ASN A 578 27.91 23.80 -11.08
C ASN A 578 26.46 23.31 -10.94
N PRO A 579 25.45 24.02 -11.46
CA PRO A 579 24.04 23.60 -11.37
C PRO A 579 23.74 22.19 -11.92
N ASP A 580 24.62 21.66 -12.76
CA ASP A 580 24.50 20.31 -13.30
C ASP A 580 25.32 19.27 -12.51
N GLU A 581 26.14 19.70 -11.56
CA GLU A 581 26.88 18.83 -10.66
C GLU A 581 25.94 18.27 -9.59
N ILE A 582 25.97 16.95 -9.42
CA ILE A 582 25.13 16.30 -8.41
C ILE A 582 25.88 16.29 -7.08
N ILE A 583 25.26 16.86 -6.05
CA ILE A 583 25.79 16.94 -4.69
C ILE A 583 25.17 15.81 -3.87
N PRO A 584 25.94 14.81 -3.43
CA PRO A 584 25.44 13.77 -2.55
C PRO A 584 25.32 14.31 -1.11
N ILE A 585 24.15 14.08 -0.52
CA ILE A 585 23.89 14.31 0.90
C ILE A 585 23.83 12.93 1.57
N TYR A 586 24.79 12.65 2.44
CA TYR A 586 24.97 11.34 3.04
C TYR A 586 24.22 11.22 4.35
N ILE A 587 23.38 10.21 4.49
CA ILE A 587 22.77 9.82 5.76
C ILE A 587 23.66 8.75 6.42
N TYR A 588 24.05 8.98 7.66
CA TYR A 588 24.84 8.03 8.41
C TYR A 588 23.94 6.97 9.04
N GLN A 589 24.10 5.72 8.60
CA GLN A 589 23.47 4.62 9.31
C GLN A 589 24.25 4.35 10.59
N SER A 590 23.66 4.64 11.74
CA SER A 590 24.21 4.16 13.01
C SER A 590 24.16 2.63 13.00
N SER A 591 25.32 1.97 13.10
CA SER A 591 25.35 0.54 13.37
C SER A 591 24.60 0.30 14.68
N VAL A 592 23.40 -0.24 14.58
CA VAL A 592 22.70 -0.78 15.74
C VAL A 592 23.53 -1.96 16.22
N GLN A 593 24.23 -1.80 17.36
CA GLN A 593 24.89 -2.88 18.08
C GLN A 593 23.86 -3.82 18.72
#